data_b36000aa227ab16d2646d4908b338d07
#
_entry.id   b36000aa227ab16d2646d4908b338d07
#
_cell.length_a   1.000
_cell.length_b   1.000
_cell.length_c   1.000
_cell.angle_alpha   90.00
_cell.angle_beta   90.00
_cell.angle_gamma   90.00
#
_symmetry.space_group_name_H-M   'P 1'
#
loop_
_entity.id
_entity.type
_entity.pdbx_description
1 polymer ?
#
loop_
_entity_poly.entity_id
_entity_poly.type
_entity_poly.pdbx_seq_one_letter_code
_entity_poly.pdbx_strand_id
1 'polypeptide(L)'
;DALPILINGAGGKLLTQGALTIASGAVTNAGSWQAQNILLNARSLTNSGAVQSADALQMTLADTLTGTAGSRITALGAATLQAATLANQGQWAAKNLTLTGGTLSNSGAISGVNGLTLSQTGAFSQQSGGTLLSGGALNVTAASVTSDGKMQGGTLGITTGALTNNGRLQGDNGATLALSGMLTNNSGGEIVSRDALTLTTPALFNYGLIQGGGETRVTASSQARNDGRLLSGARLTLGTPQFTGTGWLQATDLILNAANATNGGTWVADRATLTGTNFASQGTTQAGQLTVNYSQLNNSGTLLGNTHLNIGAD
;
A
#
# COMPACT_ATOMS: atom_id res chain seq x y z
N ASP A 1 10.39 28.02 30.71
CA ASP A 1 11.28 27.06 31.34
C ASP A 1 11.71 26.00 30.28
N ALA A 2 13.04 25.79 30.13
CA ALA A 2 13.55 24.78 29.26
C ALA A 2 13.18 23.40 29.81
N LEU A 3 12.53 22.56 29.01
CA LEU A 3 12.26 21.20 29.43
C LEU A 3 13.58 20.44 29.62
N PRO A 4 13.68 19.52 30.60
CA PRO A 4 14.90 18.76 30.86
C PRO A 4 15.31 17.95 29.62
N ILE A 5 16.61 17.72 29.49
CA ILE A 5 17.18 16.82 28.48
C ILE A 5 17.47 15.48 29.16
N LEU A 6 17.04 14.39 28.55
CA LEU A 6 17.37 13.03 29.01
C LEU A 6 18.34 12.38 28.03
N ILE A 7 19.49 11.95 28.54
CA ILE A 7 20.47 11.16 27.79
C ILE A 7 20.69 9.85 28.52
N ASN A 8 20.26 8.74 27.91
CA ASN A 8 20.65 7.40 28.32
C ASN A 8 21.74 6.90 27.39
N GLY A 9 23.00 7.02 27.83
CA GLY A 9 24.18 6.67 27.03
C GLY A 9 24.32 5.18 26.72
N ALA A 10 25.30 4.84 25.90
CA ALA A 10 25.61 3.45 25.60
C ALA A 10 25.94 2.67 26.90
N GLY A 11 25.30 1.51 27.09
CA GLY A 11 25.36 0.73 28.33
C GLY A 11 24.49 1.25 29.48
N GLY A 12 23.88 2.46 29.34
CA GLY A 12 22.90 2.97 30.30
C GLY A 12 21.63 2.12 30.30
N LYS A 13 21.02 1.97 31.49
CA LYS A 13 19.82 1.15 31.65
C LYS A 13 18.76 1.89 32.46
N LEU A 14 17.55 2.00 31.92
CA LEU A 14 16.36 2.42 32.64
C LEU A 14 15.46 1.20 32.79
N LEU A 15 15.41 0.62 34.01
CA LEU A 15 14.76 -0.65 34.25
C LEU A 15 13.74 -0.51 35.37
N THR A 16 12.56 -1.06 35.18
CA THR A 16 11.54 -1.22 36.21
C THR A 16 10.67 -2.44 35.92
N GLN A 17 10.14 -3.08 36.96
CA GLN A 17 9.11 -4.12 36.79
C GLN A 17 7.69 -3.53 36.64
N GLY A 18 7.52 -2.26 36.92
CA GLY A 18 6.27 -1.55 36.77
C GLY A 18 6.25 -0.61 35.55
N ALA A 19 5.67 0.57 35.71
CA ALA A 19 5.60 1.58 34.68
C ALA A 19 6.86 2.47 34.67
N LEU A 20 7.38 2.74 33.48
CA LEU A 20 8.39 3.75 33.21
C LEU A 20 7.69 4.96 32.59
N THR A 21 7.69 6.08 33.30
CA THR A 21 7.13 7.35 32.79
C THR A 21 8.25 8.36 32.63
N ILE A 22 8.35 8.94 31.42
CA ILE A 22 9.35 9.96 31.08
C ILE A 22 8.61 11.19 30.54
N ALA A 23 8.90 12.36 31.14
CA ALA A 23 8.49 13.66 30.63
C ALA A 23 9.75 14.51 30.45
N SER A 24 10.06 14.90 29.20
CA SER A 24 11.33 15.55 28.88
C SER A 24 11.21 16.43 27.63
N GLY A 25 12.21 17.27 27.41
CA GLY A 25 12.40 17.97 26.15
C GLY A 25 12.98 17.01 25.10
N ALA A 26 14.27 17.13 24.83
CA ALA A 26 14.96 16.19 23.94
C ALA A 26 15.38 14.92 24.69
N VAL A 27 15.16 13.78 24.08
CA VAL A 27 15.55 12.46 24.62
C VAL A 27 16.48 11.76 23.64
N THR A 28 17.60 11.25 24.18
CA THR A 28 18.52 10.38 23.44
C THR A 28 18.65 9.07 24.20
N ASN A 29 18.41 7.95 23.52
CA ASN A 29 18.61 6.63 24.05
C ASN A 29 19.59 5.84 23.19
N ALA A 30 20.79 5.61 23.71
CA ALA A 30 21.78 4.70 23.14
C ALA A 30 21.92 3.41 23.97
N GLY A 31 21.28 3.37 25.15
CA GLY A 31 21.25 2.22 26.04
C GLY A 31 19.98 1.40 25.94
N SER A 32 19.46 0.95 27.08
CA SER A 32 18.24 0.13 27.12
C SER A 32 17.21 0.68 28.10
N TRP A 33 15.94 0.66 27.69
CA TRP A 33 14.77 0.84 28.53
C TRP A 33 13.99 -0.46 28.58
N GLN A 34 13.62 -0.90 29.79
CA GLN A 34 12.81 -2.08 29.98
C GLN A 34 11.82 -1.86 31.12
N ALA A 35 10.54 -2.06 30.84
CA ALA A 35 9.45 -1.87 31.81
C ALA A 35 8.25 -2.74 31.45
N GLN A 36 7.29 -2.89 32.41
CA GLN A 36 6.00 -3.48 32.12
C GLN A 36 5.22 -2.60 31.14
N ASN A 37 5.17 -1.31 31.42
CA ASN A 37 4.55 -0.30 30.57
C ASN A 37 5.48 0.89 30.40
N ILE A 38 5.50 1.50 29.23
CA ILE A 38 6.30 2.70 28.96
C ILE A 38 5.40 3.84 28.47
N LEU A 39 5.51 4.99 29.13
CA LEU A 39 4.90 6.25 28.72
C LEU A 39 5.99 7.30 28.56
N LEU A 40 6.14 7.78 27.32
CA LEU A 40 7.03 8.88 26.99
C LEU A 40 6.24 10.07 26.48
N ASN A 41 6.38 11.22 27.13
CA ASN A 41 5.96 12.52 26.64
C ASN A 41 7.20 13.39 26.49
N ALA A 42 7.56 13.74 25.27
CA ALA A 42 8.75 14.54 25.01
C ALA A 42 8.61 15.41 23.76
N ARG A 43 9.58 16.28 23.56
CA ARG A 43 9.68 17.01 22.31
C ARG A 43 10.19 16.13 21.17
N SER A 44 11.26 15.37 21.45
CA SER A 44 11.87 14.48 20.47
C SER A 44 12.51 13.27 21.14
N LEU A 45 12.62 12.16 20.38
CA LEU A 45 13.40 10.98 20.74
C LEU A 45 14.30 10.57 19.59
N THR A 46 15.61 10.47 19.86
CA THR A 46 16.55 9.74 19.01
C THR A 46 16.93 8.44 19.71
N ASN A 47 16.53 7.31 19.12
CA ASN A 47 16.83 5.99 19.66
C ASN A 47 17.84 5.26 18.78
N SER A 48 19.00 4.96 19.34
CA SER A 48 20.02 4.08 18.76
C SER A 48 20.19 2.78 19.56
N GLY A 49 19.50 2.68 20.71
CA GLY A 49 19.51 1.53 21.59
C GLY A 49 18.20 0.74 21.54
N ALA A 50 17.78 0.21 22.66
CA ALA A 50 16.60 -0.61 22.80
C ALA A 50 15.57 0.03 23.75
N VAL A 51 14.31 0.03 23.33
CA VAL A 51 13.15 0.36 24.16
C VAL A 51 12.22 -0.86 24.13
N GLN A 52 11.96 -1.46 25.28
CA GLN A 52 11.19 -2.70 25.39
C GLN A 52 10.12 -2.58 26.47
N SER A 53 8.86 -2.76 26.06
CA SER A 53 7.73 -2.86 26.99
C SER A 53 7.21 -4.29 27.01
N ALA A 54 6.95 -4.82 28.21
CA ALA A 54 6.35 -6.14 28.36
C ALA A 54 4.84 -6.13 28.09
N ASP A 55 4.22 -4.95 28.05
CA ASP A 55 2.81 -4.77 27.70
C ASP A 55 2.66 -3.51 26.84
N ALA A 56 2.08 -2.44 27.33
CA ALA A 56 1.76 -1.25 26.54
C ALA A 56 2.94 -0.28 26.42
N LEU A 57 3.06 0.33 25.25
CA LEU A 57 4.00 1.39 24.94
C LEU A 57 3.28 2.58 24.35
N GLN A 58 3.46 3.76 24.95
CA GLN A 58 2.94 5.00 24.38
C GLN A 58 4.05 6.06 24.30
N MET A 59 4.27 6.59 23.12
CA MET A 59 5.17 7.72 22.90
C MET A 59 4.41 8.85 22.22
N THR A 60 4.40 10.01 22.86
CA THR A 60 3.83 11.24 22.30
C THR A 60 4.93 12.28 22.21
N LEU A 61 5.32 12.59 21.00
CA LEU A 61 6.41 13.50 20.70
C LEU A 61 5.90 14.68 19.88
N ALA A 62 6.30 15.90 20.27
CA ALA A 62 5.88 17.09 19.56
C ALA A 62 6.53 17.20 18.18
N ASP A 63 7.82 16.84 18.07
CA ASP A 63 8.61 17.04 16.85
C ASP A 63 8.97 15.69 16.18
N THR A 64 9.99 14.98 16.67
CA THR A 64 10.57 13.85 15.94
C THR A 64 10.71 12.59 16.76
N LEU A 65 10.45 11.45 16.12
CA LEU A 65 10.88 10.13 16.55
C LEU A 65 11.84 9.55 15.51
N THR A 66 13.08 9.34 15.91
CA THR A 66 14.11 8.75 15.04
C THR A 66 14.61 7.44 15.64
N GLY A 67 14.43 6.35 14.91
CA GLY A 67 15.08 5.06 15.17
C GLY A 67 16.23 4.86 14.18
N THR A 68 17.47 4.82 14.68
CA THR A 68 18.64 4.59 13.84
C THR A 68 18.82 3.11 13.49
N ALA A 69 19.71 2.82 12.55
CA ALA A 69 20.00 1.43 12.19
C ALA A 69 20.44 0.61 13.42
N GLY A 70 19.88 -0.59 13.56
CA GLY A 70 20.14 -1.47 14.71
C GLY A 70 19.33 -1.15 15.98
N SER A 71 18.66 0.00 16.06
CA SER A 71 17.79 0.33 17.19
C SER A 71 16.52 -0.50 17.22
N ARG A 72 15.90 -0.58 18.40
CA ARG A 72 14.64 -1.31 18.60
C ARG A 72 13.66 -0.51 19.46
N ILE A 73 12.40 -0.50 19.05
CA ILE A 73 11.27 -0.09 19.87
C ILE A 73 10.25 -1.23 19.78
N THR A 74 10.03 -1.92 20.90
CA THR A 74 9.20 -3.13 20.92
C THR A 74 8.24 -3.14 22.08
N ALA A 75 7.03 -3.66 21.85
CA ALA A 75 6.03 -3.92 22.89
C ALA A 75 5.38 -5.28 22.66
N LEU A 76 5.20 -6.07 23.72
CA LEU A 76 4.47 -7.34 23.63
C LEU A 76 2.94 -7.12 23.59
N GLY A 77 2.46 -5.99 24.08
CA GLY A 77 1.08 -5.52 23.95
C GLY A 77 0.89 -4.51 22.80
N ALA A 78 0.03 -3.54 23.01
CA ALA A 78 -0.20 -2.47 22.07
C ALA A 78 0.87 -1.37 22.17
N ALA A 79 1.24 -0.81 21.02
CA ALA A 79 2.10 0.37 20.97
C ALA A 79 1.46 1.48 20.13
N THR A 80 1.59 2.70 20.63
CA THR A 80 1.23 3.92 19.90
C THR A 80 2.42 4.86 19.87
N LEU A 81 2.89 5.18 18.68
CA LEU A 81 3.99 6.11 18.45
C LEU A 81 3.45 7.31 17.68
N GLN A 82 3.54 8.49 18.29
CA GLN A 82 3.05 9.73 17.71
C GLN A 82 4.19 10.77 17.65
N ALA A 83 4.40 11.36 16.48
CA ALA A 83 5.34 12.46 16.29
C ALA A 83 4.99 13.25 15.03
N ALA A 84 5.39 14.53 14.95
CA ALA A 84 5.25 15.29 13.71
C ALA A 84 6.05 14.64 12.56
N THR A 85 7.24 14.11 12.87
CA THR A 85 8.06 13.34 11.91
C THR A 85 8.51 12.02 12.53
N LEU A 86 8.25 10.95 11.81
CA LEU A 86 8.63 9.59 12.15
C LEU A 86 9.70 9.12 11.16
N ALA A 87 10.85 8.67 11.64
CA ALA A 87 11.94 8.14 10.82
C ALA A 87 12.45 6.83 11.43
N ASN A 88 12.28 5.72 10.71
CA ASN A 88 12.74 4.40 11.15
C ASN A 88 13.75 3.80 10.20
N GLN A 89 14.93 3.50 10.73
CA GLN A 89 15.95 2.67 10.09
C GLN A 89 16.22 1.38 10.87
N GLY A 90 15.61 1.26 12.08
CA GLY A 90 15.73 0.12 12.97
C GLY A 90 14.52 -0.79 12.91
N GLN A 91 14.10 -1.28 14.07
CA GLN A 91 12.95 -2.15 14.23
C GLN A 91 11.92 -1.54 15.17
N TRP A 92 10.68 -1.35 14.69
CA TRP A 92 9.52 -1.03 15.53
C TRP A 92 8.51 -2.17 15.44
N ALA A 93 8.15 -2.75 16.56
CA ALA A 93 7.29 -3.92 16.59
C ALA A 93 6.37 -3.94 17.81
N ALA A 94 5.13 -4.35 17.61
CA ALA A 94 4.18 -4.57 18.70
C ALA A 94 3.14 -5.63 18.32
N LYS A 95 2.34 -6.05 19.29
CA LYS A 95 1.18 -6.90 19.02
C LYS A 95 0.17 -6.16 18.12
N ASN A 96 -0.20 -4.94 18.51
CA ASN A 96 -0.93 -3.98 17.69
C ASN A 96 -0.13 -2.68 17.67
N LEU A 97 0.28 -2.22 16.51
CA LEU A 97 1.09 -1.02 16.36
C LEU A 97 0.31 0.09 15.65
N THR A 98 0.28 1.25 16.26
CA THR A 98 -0.31 2.47 15.66
C THR A 98 0.76 3.55 15.53
N LEU A 99 0.93 4.07 14.34
CA LEU A 99 1.84 5.18 14.03
C LEU A 99 1.01 6.37 13.54
N THR A 100 1.12 7.50 14.25
CA THR A 100 0.35 8.70 13.92
C THR A 100 1.26 9.91 13.81
N GLY A 101 1.04 10.74 12.82
CA GLY A 101 1.83 11.97 12.72
C GLY A 101 1.71 12.76 11.43
N GLY A 102 2.71 13.59 11.20
CA GLY A 102 2.81 14.38 9.97
C GLY A 102 3.37 13.55 8.82
N THR A 103 4.61 13.09 8.95
CA THR A 103 5.30 12.30 7.92
C THR A 103 5.95 11.05 8.51
N LEU A 104 6.07 10.01 7.68
CA LEU A 104 6.82 8.80 8.02
C LEU A 104 7.79 8.45 6.90
N SER A 105 9.03 8.15 7.26
CA SER A 105 10.03 7.52 6.40
C SER A 105 10.50 6.22 7.03
N ASN A 106 10.41 5.10 6.29
CA ASN A 106 10.83 3.79 6.79
C ASN A 106 11.79 3.10 5.83
N SER A 107 13.02 2.90 6.26
CA SER A 107 14.01 2.02 5.61
C SER A 107 14.35 0.78 6.44
N GLY A 108 13.79 0.69 7.66
CA GLY A 108 13.94 -0.44 8.57
C GLY A 108 12.74 -1.37 8.54
N ALA A 109 12.47 -2.04 9.66
CA ALA A 109 11.35 -2.94 9.81
C ALA A 109 10.29 -2.37 10.76
N ILE A 110 9.05 -2.33 10.32
CA ILE A 110 7.89 -1.97 11.14
C ILE A 110 6.91 -3.14 11.08
N SER A 111 6.48 -3.63 12.24
CA SER A 111 5.56 -4.78 12.27
C SER A 111 4.52 -4.73 13.37
N GLY A 112 3.31 -5.20 13.04
CA GLY A 112 2.23 -5.48 13.98
C GLY A 112 1.79 -6.93 13.86
N VAL A 113 1.84 -7.71 14.95
CA VAL A 113 1.48 -9.13 14.90
C VAL A 113 0.02 -9.31 14.53
N ASN A 114 -0.88 -8.58 15.20
CA ASN A 114 -2.32 -8.65 14.98
C ASN A 114 -2.85 -7.52 14.10
N GLY A 115 -2.16 -6.39 14.05
CA GLY A 115 -2.58 -5.23 13.26
C GLY A 115 -1.52 -4.14 13.25
N LEU A 116 -1.47 -3.41 12.14
CA LEU A 116 -0.61 -2.26 11.95
C LEU A 116 -1.40 -1.13 11.28
N THR A 117 -1.46 0.01 11.95
CA THR A 117 -2.16 1.19 11.43
C THR A 117 -1.20 2.37 11.32
N LEU A 118 -1.12 2.94 10.15
CA LEU A 118 -0.42 4.19 9.88
C LEU A 118 -1.44 5.27 9.54
N SER A 119 -1.35 6.41 10.23
CA SER A 119 -2.16 7.59 9.96
C SER A 119 -1.27 8.83 9.90
N GLN A 120 -0.92 9.25 8.70
CA GLN A 120 -0.05 10.40 8.45
C GLN A 120 -0.85 11.50 7.75
N THR A 121 -0.72 12.73 8.23
CA THR A 121 -1.35 13.88 7.56
C THR A 121 -0.57 14.36 6.33
N GLY A 122 0.69 14.02 6.23
CA GLY A 122 1.60 14.29 5.13
C GLY A 122 2.03 13.02 4.38
N ALA A 123 3.25 13.02 3.88
CA ALA A 123 3.77 11.93 3.07
C ALA A 123 4.24 10.72 3.90
N PHE A 124 3.99 9.53 3.36
CA PHE A 124 4.63 8.29 3.79
C PHE A 124 5.57 7.78 2.71
N SER A 125 6.82 7.54 3.08
CA SER A 125 7.85 6.98 2.21
C SER A 125 8.33 5.63 2.77
N GLN A 126 7.98 4.56 2.09
CA GLN A 126 8.51 3.22 2.31
C GLN A 126 9.72 3.03 1.41
N GLN A 127 10.92 3.14 1.96
CA GLN A 127 12.15 3.13 1.19
C GLN A 127 12.57 1.71 0.80
N SER A 128 13.48 1.63 -0.16
CA SER A 128 14.08 0.35 -0.59
C SER A 128 14.71 -0.38 0.60
N GLY A 129 14.46 -1.68 0.69
CA GLY A 129 14.87 -2.53 1.82
C GLY A 129 13.97 -2.42 3.06
N GLY A 130 13.18 -1.36 3.17
CA GLY A 130 12.22 -1.21 4.27
C GLY A 130 11.06 -2.20 4.18
N THR A 131 10.57 -2.65 5.33
CA THR A 131 9.42 -3.55 5.42
C THR A 131 8.35 -3.02 6.35
N LEU A 132 7.10 -3.17 5.93
CA LEU A 132 5.90 -2.89 6.70
C LEU A 132 5.06 -4.16 6.71
N LEU A 133 4.95 -4.82 7.86
CA LEU A 133 4.35 -6.15 7.95
C LEU A 133 3.25 -6.20 9.00
N SER A 134 2.12 -6.81 8.67
CA SER A 134 1.06 -7.11 9.63
C SER A 134 0.56 -8.53 9.45
N GLY A 135 0.44 -9.28 10.53
CA GLY A 135 -0.22 -10.59 10.50
C GLY A 135 -1.74 -10.48 10.32
N GLY A 136 -2.34 -9.40 10.82
CA GLY A 136 -3.73 -9.02 10.58
C GLY A 136 -3.85 -7.90 9.54
N ALA A 137 -4.71 -6.94 9.80
CA ALA A 137 -4.88 -5.80 8.90
C ALA A 137 -3.65 -4.87 8.91
N LEU A 138 -3.22 -4.46 7.71
CA LEU A 138 -2.33 -3.34 7.49
C LEU A 138 -3.14 -2.19 6.89
N ASN A 139 -3.32 -1.12 7.65
CA ASN A 139 -4.04 0.06 7.20
C ASN A 139 -3.09 1.25 7.09
N VAL A 140 -3.03 1.87 5.94
CA VAL A 140 -2.19 3.03 5.65
C VAL A 140 -3.07 4.18 5.18
N THR A 141 -3.01 5.29 5.90
CA THR A 141 -3.62 6.56 5.50
C THR A 141 -2.53 7.63 5.45
N ALA A 142 -2.41 8.35 4.34
CA ALA A 142 -1.43 9.41 4.16
C ALA A 142 -1.88 10.39 3.07
N ALA A 143 -1.32 11.61 3.05
CA ALA A 143 -1.57 12.53 1.93
C ALA A 143 -0.98 12.01 0.61
N SER A 144 0.19 11.37 0.69
CA SER A 144 0.80 10.65 -0.43
C SER A 144 1.62 9.47 0.06
N VAL A 145 1.73 8.43 -0.78
CA VAL A 145 2.53 7.24 -0.50
C VAL A 145 3.50 6.99 -1.64
N THR A 146 4.77 6.85 -1.30
CA THR A 146 5.79 6.30 -2.20
C THR A 146 6.31 5.00 -1.61
N SER A 147 6.27 3.92 -2.37
CA SER A 147 6.69 2.59 -1.92
C SER A 147 7.77 2.01 -2.83
N ASP A 148 8.98 1.96 -2.32
CA ASP A 148 10.13 1.30 -2.95
C ASP A 148 10.48 -0.03 -2.26
N GLY A 149 9.87 -0.28 -1.08
CA GLY A 149 10.07 -1.46 -0.26
C GLY A 149 8.88 -2.42 -0.29
N LYS A 150 8.68 -3.13 0.81
CA LYS A 150 7.62 -4.11 0.95
C LYS A 150 6.58 -3.67 1.97
N MET A 151 5.29 -3.78 1.61
CA MET A 151 4.16 -3.69 2.52
C MET A 151 3.32 -4.96 2.39
N GLN A 152 3.06 -5.65 3.50
CA GLN A 152 2.25 -6.86 3.50
C GLN A 152 1.36 -6.91 4.73
N GLY A 153 0.09 -7.23 4.52
CA GLY A 153 -0.89 -7.48 5.57
C GLY A 153 -1.71 -8.73 5.33
N GLY A 154 -2.27 -9.29 6.38
CA GLY A 154 -3.37 -10.26 6.24
C GLY A 154 -4.46 -9.68 5.34
N THR A 155 -4.88 -8.46 5.60
CA THR A 155 -5.57 -7.59 4.63
C THR A 155 -4.75 -6.30 4.45
N LEU A 156 -4.75 -5.75 3.24
CA LEU A 156 -4.08 -4.49 2.94
C LEU A 156 -5.11 -3.41 2.62
N GLY A 157 -5.13 -2.32 3.39
CA GLY A 157 -5.92 -1.12 3.12
C GLY A 157 -5.00 0.08 2.92
N ILE A 158 -5.11 0.78 1.78
CA ILE A 158 -4.40 2.03 1.53
C ILE A 158 -5.41 3.10 1.15
N THR A 159 -5.45 4.20 1.91
CA THR A 159 -6.23 5.39 1.61
C THR A 159 -5.27 6.57 1.49
N THR A 160 -5.17 7.16 0.31
CA THR A 160 -4.18 8.21 0.07
C THR A 160 -4.59 9.17 -1.04
N GLY A 161 -3.95 10.35 -1.07
CA GLY A 161 -4.06 11.27 -2.20
C GLY A 161 -3.45 10.68 -3.46
N ALA A 162 -2.18 10.34 -3.41
CA ALA A 162 -1.47 9.73 -4.52
C ALA A 162 -0.61 8.55 -4.07
N LEU A 163 -0.42 7.56 -4.96
CA LEU A 163 0.44 6.40 -4.72
C LEU A 163 1.38 6.19 -5.90
N THR A 164 2.68 6.15 -5.60
CA THR A 164 3.71 5.65 -6.51
C THR A 164 4.30 4.37 -5.94
N ASN A 165 4.20 3.27 -6.68
CA ASN A 165 4.71 1.97 -6.25
C ASN A 165 5.81 1.48 -7.18
N ASN A 166 7.00 1.28 -6.61
CA ASN A 166 8.17 0.66 -7.24
C ASN A 166 8.50 -0.70 -6.58
N GLY A 167 7.86 -0.96 -5.41
CA GLY A 167 8.10 -2.13 -4.58
C GLY A 167 6.94 -3.13 -4.64
N ARG A 168 6.69 -3.80 -3.51
CA ARG A 168 5.62 -4.80 -3.41
C ARG A 168 4.58 -4.43 -2.36
N LEU A 169 3.33 -4.33 -2.78
CA LEU A 169 2.14 -4.17 -1.95
C LEU A 169 1.35 -5.48 -1.99
N GLN A 170 1.10 -6.10 -0.84
CA GLN A 170 0.45 -7.42 -0.78
C GLN A 170 -0.61 -7.51 0.31
N GLY A 171 -1.80 -8.00 -0.08
CA GLY A 171 -2.82 -8.47 0.85
C GLY A 171 -2.97 -10.00 0.77
N ASP A 172 -2.83 -10.72 1.90
CA ASP A 172 -2.92 -12.18 1.87
C ASP A 172 -4.38 -12.67 1.76
N ASN A 173 -5.35 -11.92 2.32
CA ASN A 173 -6.78 -12.23 2.29
C ASN A 173 -7.63 -11.14 1.61
N GLY A 174 -6.99 -10.20 0.93
CA GLY A 174 -7.65 -9.10 0.24
C GLY A 174 -6.83 -7.82 0.27
N ALA A 175 -7.02 -6.99 -0.75
CA ALA A 175 -6.41 -5.67 -0.81
C ALA A 175 -7.42 -4.63 -1.32
N THR A 176 -7.43 -3.46 -0.68
CA THR A 176 -8.27 -2.32 -1.08
C THR A 176 -7.42 -1.06 -1.13
N LEU A 177 -7.34 -0.45 -2.29
CA LEU A 177 -6.64 0.80 -2.51
C LEU A 177 -7.66 1.86 -2.93
N ALA A 178 -7.82 2.90 -2.11
CA ALA A 178 -8.72 4.02 -2.36
C ALA A 178 -7.93 5.33 -2.43
N LEU A 179 -7.83 5.89 -3.61
CA LEU A 179 -7.06 7.09 -3.88
C LEU A 179 -7.97 8.23 -4.33
N SER A 180 -7.69 9.43 -3.84
CA SER A 180 -8.31 10.66 -4.34
C SER A 180 -7.51 11.32 -5.47
N GLY A 181 -6.31 10.85 -5.76
CA GLY A 181 -5.42 11.27 -6.83
C GLY A 181 -4.91 10.09 -7.65
N MET A 182 -3.78 10.24 -8.29
CA MET A 182 -3.22 9.29 -9.25
C MET A 182 -2.55 8.09 -8.56
N LEU A 183 -2.73 6.90 -9.18
CA LEU A 183 -1.93 5.71 -8.91
C LEU A 183 -0.97 5.45 -10.07
N THR A 184 0.31 5.35 -9.75
CA THR A 184 1.34 4.89 -10.67
C THR A 184 2.01 3.64 -10.12
N ASN A 185 1.84 2.52 -10.79
CA ASN A 185 2.57 1.29 -10.51
C ASN A 185 3.67 1.14 -11.56
N ASN A 186 4.90 1.46 -11.19
CA ASN A 186 6.03 1.50 -12.10
C ASN A 186 6.49 0.10 -12.52
N SER A 187 7.34 0.04 -13.51
CA SER A 187 7.98 -1.22 -13.96
C SER A 187 8.73 -1.86 -12.79
N GLY A 188 8.43 -3.13 -12.52
CA GLY A 188 8.92 -3.85 -11.32
C GLY A 188 8.04 -3.68 -10.07
N GLY A 189 7.14 -2.70 -10.05
CA GLY A 189 6.16 -2.56 -8.97
C GLY A 189 5.09 -3.65 -9.03
N GLU A 190 4.73 -4.19 -7.86
CA GLU A 190 3.72 -5.24 -7.72
C GLU A 190 2.64 -4.79 -6.73
N ILE A 191 1.39 -4.88 -7.15
CA ILE A 191 0.21 -4.72 -6.29
C ILE A 191 -0.56 -6.03 -6.39
N VAL A 192 -0.50 -6.83 -5.33
CA VAL A 192 -1.02 -8.20 -5.39
C VAL A 192 -1.93 -8.51 -4.20
N SER A 193 -2.96 -9.28 -4.47
CA SER A 193 -3.80 -9.89 -3.44
C SER A 193 -3.95 -11.38 -3.76
N ARG A 194 -3.94 -12.23 -2.73
CA ARG A 194 -4.24 -13.65 -2.95
C ARG A 194 -5.73 -13.91 -3.13
N ASP A 195 -6.56 -12.98 -2.66
CA ASP A 195 -8.01 -13.00 -2.82
C ASP A 195 -8.45 -11.76 -3.62
N ALA A 196 -9.55 -11.12 -3.26
CA ALA A 196 -10.08 -9.96 -3.96
C ALA A 196 -9.13 -8.77 -3.92
N LEU A 197 -9.09 -8.02 -5.02
CA LEU A 197 -8.39 -6.75 -5.14
C LEU A 197 -9.35 -5.67 -5.62
N THR A 198 -9.53 -4.63 -4.83
CA THR A 198 -10.32 -3.45 -5.21
C THR A 198 -9.43 -2.23 -5.29
N LEU A 199 -9.48 -1.52 -6.40
CA LEU A 199 -8.70 -0.32 -6.67
C LEU A 199 -9.61 0.78 -7.19
N THR A 200 -9.62 1.92 -6.51
CA THR A 200 -10.37 3.11 -6.89
C THR A 200 -9.43 4.30 -6.95
N THR A 201 -9.39 5.02 -8.07
CA THR A 201 -8.50 6.16 -8.28
C THR A 201 -9.07 7.05 -9.39
N PRO A 202 -8.79 8.35 -9.44
CA PRO A 202 -9.09 9.14 -10.64
C PRO A 202 -8.30 8.70 -11.87
N ALA A 203 -7.02 8.40 -11.72
CA ALA A 203 -6.17 7.98 -12.83
C ALA A 203 -5.25 6.83 -12.43
N LEU A 204 -5.22 5.78 -13.27
CA LEU A 204 -4.36 4.61 -13.12
C LEU A 204 -3.32 4.57 -14.24
N PHE A 205 -2.05 4.44 -13.86
CA PHE A 205 -0.94 4.12 -14.76
C PHE A 205 -0.23 2.86 -14.26
N ASN A 206 -0.43 1.75 -14.96
CA ASN A 206 0.20 0.48 -14.61
C ASN A 206 1.26 0.09 -15.64
N TYR A 207 2.50 0.05 -15.21
CA TYR A 207 3.66 -0.45 -15.97
C TYR A 207 4.23 -1.74 -15.36
N GLY A 208 3.76 -2.11 -14.17
CA GLY A 208 4.16 -3.29 -13.42
C GLY A 208 3.09 -4.37 -13.39
N LEU A 209 2.97 -5.05 -12.26
CA LEU A 209 1.97 -6.10 -12.03
C LEU A 209 0.88 -5.60 -11.08
N ILE A 210 -0.38 -5.74 -11.50
CA ILE A 210 -1.56 -5.66 -10.62
C ILE A 210 -2.28 -7.00 -10.74
N GLN A 211 -2.46 -7.73 -9.61
CA GLN A 211 -3.05 -9.05 -9.64
C GLN A 211 -3.91 -9.34 -8.40
N GLY A 212 -5.15 -9.75 -8.62
CA GLY A 212 -5.98 -10.41 -7.62
C GLY A 212 -6.09 -11.91 -7.92
N GLY A 213 -5.91 -12.76 -6.90
CA GLY A 213 -6.16 -14.19 -7.01
C GLY A 213 -7.65 -14.53 -7.11
N GLY A 214 -8.50 -13.73 -6.48
CA GLY A 214 -9.94 -13.72 -6.64
C GLY A 214 -10.43 -12.66 -7.63
N GLU A 215 -11.58 -12.04 -7.34
CA GLU A 215 -12.13 -10.96 -8.16
C GLU A 215 -11.24 -9.71 -8.07
N THR A 216 -10.98 -9.10 -9.21
CA THR A 216 -10.27 -7.82 -9.31
C THR A 216 -11.21 -6.75 -9.86
N ARG A 217 -11.39 -5.69 -9.10
CA ARG A 217 -12.19 -4.51 -9.50
C ARG A 217 -11.30 -3.28 -9.58
N VAL A 218 -11.27 -2.65 -10.73
CA VAL A 218 -10.56 -1.39 -10.97
C VAL A 218 -11.56 -0.34 -11.43
N THR A 219 -11.63 0.77 -10.71
CA THR A 219 -12.44 1.94 -11.08
C THR A 219 -11.53 3.15 -11.18
N ALA A 220 -11.41 3.71 -12.37
CA ALA A 220 -10.68 4.93 -12.62
C ALA A 220 -11.64 5.99 -13.15
N SER A 221 -11.91 7.05 -12.38
CA SER A 221 -12.96 8.02 -12.71
C SER A 221 -12.62 8.93 -13.90
N SER A 222 -11.35 8.98 -14.31
CA SER A 222 -10.86 9.75 -15.45
C SER A 222 -10.25 8.86 -16.54
N GLN A 223 -9.21 8.12 -16.20
CA GLN A 223 -8.50 7.30 -17.18
C GLN A 223 -7.77 6.13 -16.52
N ALA A 224 -7.59 5.06 -17.28
CA ALA A 224 -6.71 3.96 -16.94
C ALA A 224 -5.81 3.62 -18.13
N ARG A 225 -4.51 3.50 -17.84
CA ARG A 225 -3.50 3.00 -18.78
C ARG A 225 -2.83 1.77 -18.23
N ASN A 226 -2.79 0.71 -19.03
CA ASN A 226 -2.11 -0.52 -18.69
C ASN A 226 -1.08 -0.90 -19.76
N ASP A 227 0.19 -0.63 -19.50
CA ASP A 227 1.31 -1.10 -20.30
C ASP A 227 2.05 -2.26 -19.62
N GLY A 228 1.66 -2.59 -18.40
CA GLY A 228 2.13 -3.74 -17.63
C GLY A 228 1.17 -4.93 -17.70
N ARG A 229 0.95 -5.58 -16.56
CA ARG A 229 0.05 -6.73 -16.44
C ARG A 229 -1.05 -6.42 -15.44
N LEU A 230 -2.30 -6.63 -15.82
CA LEU A 230 -3.47 -6.53 -14.97
C LEU A 230 -4.22 -7.86 -15.04
N LEU A 231 -4.16 -8.62 -13.96
CA LEU A 231 -4.57 -10.03 -13.92
C LEU A 231 -5.60 -10.27 -12.82
N SER A 232 -6.51 -11.18 -13.09
CA SER A 232 -7.47 -11.67 -12.10
C SER A 232 -7.59 -13.18 -12.20
N GLY A 233 -7.60 -13.88 -11.06
CA GLY A 233 -7.87 -15.32 -11.02
C GLY A 233 -9.34 -15.67 -11.26
N ALA A 234 -10.23 -14.68 -11.14
CA ALA A 234 -11.66 -14.82 -11.39
C ALA A 234 -12.14 -13.72 -12.34
N ARG A 235 -13.08 -12.89 -11.92
CA ARG A 235 -13.57 -11.76 -12.71
C ARG A 235 -12.65 -10.56 -12.59
N LEU A 236 -12.33 -9.93 -13.72
CA LEU A 236 -11.76 -8.59 -13.80
C LEU A 236 -12.83 -7.61 -14.28
N THR A 237 -13.22 -6.69 -13.44
CA THR A 237 -14.09 -5.57 -13.80
C THR A 237 -13.28 -4.29 -13.86
N LEU A 238 -13.23 -3.65 -15.03
CA LEU A 238 -12.54 -2.40 -15.24
C LEU A 238 -13.54 -1.34 -15.72
N GLY A 239 -13.75 -0.28 -14.93
CA GLY A 239 -14.62 0.84 -15.24
C GLY A 239 -13.83 2.14 -15.35
N THR A 240 -13.90 2.82 -16.51
CA THR A 240 -13.21 4.08 -16.72
C THR A 240 -13.78 4.82 -17.95
N PRO A 241 -13.79 6.15 -18.02
CA PRO A 241 -14.11 6.85 -19.26
C PRO A 241 -13.11 6.56 -20.39
N GLN A 242 -11.83 6.42 -20.10
CA GLN A 242 -10.79 6.16 -21.09
C GLN A 242 -9.89 5.01 -20.63
N PHE A 243 -9.75 4.00 -21.47
CA PHE A 243 -8.81 2.90 -21.29
C PHE A 243 -7.85 2.80 -22.46
N THR A 244 -6.56 2.79 -22.18
CA THR A 244 -5.51 2.62 -23.19
C THR A 244 -4.42 1.69 -22.67
N GLY A 245 -3.65 1.09 -23.56
CA GLY A 245 -2.43 0.41 -23.17
C GLY A 245 -1.99 -0.66 -24.16
N THR A 246 -0.72 -1.02 -24.01
CA THR A 246 -0.04 -2.07 -24.77
C THR A 246 0.21 -3.31 -23.93
N GLY A 247 -0.29 -3.33 -22.69
CA GLY A 247 -0.05 -4.37 -21.73
C GLY A 247 -0.99 -5.56 -21.85
N TRP A 248 -0.94 -6.39 -20.81
CA TRP A 248 -1.67 -7.65 -20.74
C TRP A 248 -2.87 -7.52 -19.79
N LEU A 249 -4.06 -7.93 -20.24
CA LEU A 249 -5.21 -8.21 -19.39
C LEU A 249 -5.49 -9.71 -19.43
N GLN A 250 -5.72 -10.32 -18.26
CA GLN A 250 -6.12 -11.71 -18.18
C GLN A 250 -7.11 -11.94 -17.04
N ALA A 251 -8.18 -12.66 -17.33
CA ALA A 251 -9.19 -13.03 -16.35
C ALA A 251 -9.94 -14.29 -16.81
N THR A 252 -10.70 -14.93 -15.91
CA THR A 252 -11.73 -15.90 -16.30
C THR A 252 -12.89 -15.14 -16.97
N ASP A 253 -13.33 -14.04 -16.38
CA ASP A 253 -14.43 -13.21 -16.88
C ASP A 253 -13.94 -11.75 -16.94
N LEU A 254 -13.73 -11.21 -18.14
CA LEU A 254 -13.29 -9.84 -18.36
C LEU A 254 -14.48 -8.94 -18.68
N ILE A 255 -14.73 -7.95 -17.84
CA ILE A 255 -15.73 -6.90 -18.06
C ILE A 255 -15.01 -5.57 -18.17
N LEU A 256 -15.02 -4.98 -19.33
CA LEU A 256 -14.50 -3.63 -19.57
C LEU A 256 -15.65 -2.69 -19.91
N ASN A 257 -15.85 -1.68 -19.06
CA ASN A 257 -16.78 -0.58 -19.29
C ASN A 257 -15.95 0.70 -19.49
N ALA A 258 -15.68 1.05 -20.72
CA ALA A 258 -14.90 2.24 -21.06
C ALA A 258 -15.54 2.98 -22.22
N ALA A 259 -15.88 4.25 -22.03
CA ALA A 259 -16.46 5.05 -23.12
C ALA A 259 -15.53 5.03 -24.34
N ASN A 260 -14.24 5.22 -24.14
CA ASN A 260 -13.23 5.08 -25.17
C ASN A 260 -12.18 4.04 -24.74
N ALA A 261 -11.97 3.02 -25.55
CA ALA A 261 -10.98 1.99 -25.30
C ALA A 261 -10.01 1.86 -26.48
N THR A 262 -8.73 1.68 -26.19
CA THR A 262 -7.71 1.32 -27.18
C THR A 262 -6.93 0.13 -26.65
N ASN A 263 -6.99 -1.00 -27.37
CA ASN A 263 -6.16 -2.17 -27.09
C ASN A 263 -4.98 -2.20 -28.06
N GLY A 264 -3.80 -1.85 -27.58
CA GLY A 264 -2.54 -2.06 -28.30
C GLY A 264 -1.76 -3.30 -27.83
N GLY A 265 -2.30 -4.03 -26.85
CA GLY A 265 -1.65 -5.19 -26.22
C GLY A 265 -2.40 -6.50 -26.41
N THR A 266 -2.43 -7.32 -25.37
CA THR A 266 -3.04 -8.66 -25.40
C THR A 266 -4.04 -8.82 -24.26
N TRP A 267 -5.30 -9.10 -24.60
CA TRP A 267 -6.39 -9.35 -23.66
C TRP A 267 -6.89 -10.78 -23.84
N VAL A 268 -6.90 -11.55 -22.76
CA VAL A 268 -7.27 -12.96 -22.77
C VAL A 268 -8.26 -13.27 -21.67
N ALA A 269 -9.34 -13.97 -22.00
CA ALA A 269 -10.33 -14.42 -21.03
C ALA A 269 -11.05 -15.69 -21.49
N ASP A 270 -11.73 -16.39 -20.58
CA ASP A 270 -12.70 -17.39 -20.99
C ASP A 270 -13.96 -16.71 -21.54
N ARG A 271 -14.35 -15.63 -20.93
CA ARG A 271 -15.45 -14.77 -21.37
C ARG A 271 -15.04 -13.29 -21.28
N ALA A 272 -15.31 -12.54 -22.32
CA ALA A 272 -15.05 -11.11 -22.32
C ALA A 272 -16.28 -10.33 -22.81
N THR A 273 -16.64 -9.28 -22.07
CA THR A 273 -17.67 -8.29 -22.43
C THR A 273 -17.07 -6.91 -22.40
N LEU A 274 -17.02 -6.28 -23.54
CA LEU A 274 -16.43 -4.96 -23.73
C LEU A 274 -17.54 -3.99 -24.16
N THR A 275 -17.71 -2.89 -23.42
CA THR A 275 -18.85 -1.97 -23.61
C THR A 275 -18.39 -0.53 -23.60
N GLY A 276 -18.90 0.29 -24.52
CA GLY A 276 -18.60 1.72 -24.56
C GLY A 276 -19.04 2.41 -25.86
N THR A 277 -18.41 3.52 -26.19
CA THR A 277 -18.72 4.33 -27.36
C THR A 277 -17.74 4.07 -28.50
N ASN A 278 -16.43 4.15 -28.25
CA ASN A 278 -15.40 3.99 -29.27
C ASN A 278 -14.39 2.92 -28.84
N PHE A 279 -14.17 1.93 -29.68
CA PHE A 279 -13.14 0.91 -29.47
C PHE A 279 -12.17 0.84 -30.65
N ALA A 280 -10.90 1.10 -30.39
CA ALA A 280 -9.79 0.87 -31.32
C ALA A 280 -9.06 -0.42 -30.91
N SER A 281 -9.26 -1.49 -31.66
CA SER A 281 -8.58 -2.78 -31.48
C SER A 281 -7.37 -2.83 -32.41
N GLN A 282 -6.19 -2.64 -31.87
CA GLN A 282 -4.90 -2.64 -32.58
C GLN A 282 -4.04 -3.87 -32.21
N GLY A 283 -4.27 -4.42 -31.03
CA GLY A 283 -3.61 -5.62 -30.52
C GLY A 283 -4.50 -6.86 -30.67
N THR A 284 -4.39 -7.78 -29.72
CA THR A 284 -5.17 -9.01 -29.70
C THR A 284 -6.16 -9.02 -28.56
N THR A 285 -7.42 -9.31 -28.82
CA THR A 285 -8.43 -9.66 -27.83
C THR A 285 -8.94 -11.06 -28.14
N GLN A 286 -8.69 -12.01 -27.23
CA GLN A 286 -9.10 -13.41 -27.38
C GLN A 286 -9.93 -13.85 -26.19
N ALA A 287 -11.07 -14.48 -26.45
CA ALA A 287 -11.85 -15.14 -25.41
C ALA A 287 -12.53 -16.40 -25.96
N GLY A 288 -12.97 -17.29 -25.07
CA GLY A 288 -13.89 -18.37 -25.42
C GLY A 288 -15.17 -17.77 -26.02
N GLN A 289 -15.77 -16.82 -25.30
CA GLN A 289 -16.92 -16.04 -25.78
C GLN A 289 -16.54 -14.55 -25.70
N LEU A 290 -16.52 -13.88 -26.82
CA LEU A 290 -16.19 -12.45 -26.93
C LEU A 290 -17.42 -11.65 -27.35
N THR A 291 -17.84 -10.71 -26.53
CA THR A 291 -18.90 -9.75 -26.85
C THR A 291 -18.33 -8.34 -26.85
N VAL A 292 -18.52 -7.63 -27.96
CA VAL A 292 -18.05 -6.26 -28.16
C VAL A 292 -19.25 -5.38 -28.48
N ASN A 293 -19.69 -4.56 -27.51
CA ASN A 293 -20.82 -3.63 -27.61
C ASN A 293 -20.30 -2.20 -27.59
N TYR A 294 -19.84 -1.73 -28.74
CA TYR A 294 -19.36 -0.37 -28.93
C TYR A 294 -20.07 0.28 -30.12
N SER A 295 -20.48 1.55 -29.96
CA SER A 295 -21.13 2.30 -31.04
C SER A 295 -20.22 2.45 -32.26
N GLN A 296 -18.92 2.53 -32.05
CA GLN A 296 -17.88 2.56 -33.07
C GLN A 296 -16.77 1.57 -32.77
N LEU A 297 -16.48 0.66 -33.70
CA LEU A 297 -15.39 -0.29 -33.63
C LEU A 297 -14.45 -0.07 -34.82
N ASN A 298 -13.19 0.23 -34.53
CA ASN A 298 -12.10 0.22 -35.49
C ASN A 298 -11.13 -0.92 -35.18
N ASN A 299 -11.15 -1.97 -35.98
CA ASN A 299 -10.29 -3.14 -35.77
C ASN A 299 -9.19 -3.20 -36.83
N SER A 300 -7.95 -3.01 -36.40
CA SER A 300 -6.74 -3.29 -37.19
C SER A 300 -5.88 -4.42 -36.59
N GLY A 301 -6.33 -4.98 -35.46
CA GLY A 301 -5.70 -6.12 -34.78
C GLY A 301 -6.52 -7.41 -34.92
N THR A 302 -6.57 -8.19 -33.85
CA THR A 302 -7.29 -9.46 -33.80
C THR A 302 -8.38 -9.44 -32.74
N LEU A 303 -9.61 -9.74 -33.14
CA LEU A 303 -10.73 -10.06 -32.25
C LEU A 303 -11.08 -11.55 -32.48
N LEU A 304 -10.87 -12.39 -31.48
CA LEU A 304 -11.08 -13.82 -31.57
C LEU A 304 -12.02 -14.32 -30.47
N GLY A 305 -13.19 -14.79 -30.88
CA GLY A 305 -14.07 -15.59 -30.03
C GLY A 305 -13.94 -17.06 -30.42
N ASN A 306 -13.35 -17.91 -29.56
CA ASN A 306 -13.10 -19.30 -29.91
C ASN A 306 -14.39 -20.08 -30.19
N THR A 307 -15.46 -19.77 -29.45
CA THR A 307 -16.78 -20.39 -29.64
C THR A 307 -17.81 -19.39 -30.15
N HIS A 308 -17.77 -18.15 -29.69
CA HIS A 308 -18.69 -17.08 -30.09
C HIS A 308 -17.95 -15.73 -30.17
N LEU A 309 -18.18 -15.02 -31.25
CA LEU A 309 -17.83 -13.62 -31.42
C LEU A 309 -19.10 -12.86 -31.73
N ASN A 310 -19.53 -12.01 -30.80
CA ASN A 310 -20.67 -11.12 -30.96
C ASN A 310 -20.19 -9.70 -31.04
N ILE A 311 -20.51 -9.00 -32.11
CA ILE A 311 -20.23 -7.57 -32.32
C ILE A 311 -21.55 -6.90 -32.55
N GLY A 312 -21.95 -6.02 -31.62
CA GLY A 312 -23.17 -5.27 -31.64
C GLY A 312 -22.95 -3.82 -31.26
N ALA A 313 -23.89 -2.97 -31.66
CA ALA A 313 -24.08 -1.64 -31.12
C ALA A 313 -25.56 -1.56 -30.72
N ASP A 314 -25.81 -1.14 -29.50
CA ASP A 314 -27.15 -0.79 -29.04
C ASP A 314 -27.55 0.63 -29.49
#